data_7da8f0d3b0761ffc2b1126c287a61b03
#
_entry.id   7da8f0d3b0761ffc2b1126c287a61b03
#
_cell.length_a   1.000
_cell.length_b   1.000
_cell.length_c   1.000
_cell.angle_alpha   90.00
_cell.angle_beta   90.00
_cell.angle_gamma   90.00
#
_symmetry.space_group_name_H-M   'P 1'
#
loop_
_entity.id
_entity.type
_entity.pdbx_description
1 polymer ?
#
loop_
_entity_poly.entity_id
_entity_poly.type
_entity_poly.pdbx_seq_one_letter_code
_entity_poly.pdbx_strand_id
1 'polypeptide(L)'
;MKFENSLSFAQELDQQDPLASFRSRFHFPTFHNENPVYFTGNSLGLQPKTAATYIQEELNAWANFGVEGHFLAKRPWFSYHENLTNMAAKVVGALPLEVVITHSLTTNLHLLMVSFYRPSGK
;
A
#
# COMPACT_ATOMS: atom_id res chain seq x y z
N MET A 1 -7.48 30.92 5.58
CA MET A 1 -6.41 30.76 6.59
C MET A 1 -5.19 31.54 6.09
N LYS A 2 -4.57 32.36 6.92
CA LYS A 2 -3.36 33.12 6.54
C LYS A 2 -2.16 32.27 7.02
N PHE A 3 -1.28 31.90 6.09
CA PHE A 3 -0.10 31.10 6.41
C PHE A 3 0.99 31.97 7.05
N GLU A 4 1.64 31.45 8.07
CA GLU A 4 2.80 32.03 8.72
C GLU A 4 3.99 31.06 8.63
N ASN A 5 5.17 31.62 8.33
CA ASN A 5 6.41 30.84 8.34
C ASN A 5 6.99 30.82 9.77
N SER A 6 6.32 30.08 10.67
CA SER A 6 6.74 29.93 12.06
C SER A 6 6.51 28.50 12.55
N LEU A 7 7.37 28.04 13.49
CA LEU A 7 7.26 26.71 14.08
C LEU A 7 5.94 26.56 14.87
N SER A 8 5.53 27.61 15.57
CA SER A 8 4.27 27.60 16.34
C SER A 8 3.05 27.38 15.47
N PHE A 9 3.00 28.02 14.28
CA PHE A 9 1.92 27.82 13.33
C PHE A 9 1.90 26.39 12.78
N ALA A 10 3.06 25.81 12.45
CA ALA A 10 3.14 24.42 12.01
C ALA A 10 2.68 23.44 13.11
N GLN A 11 3.09 23.64 14.34
CA GLN A 11 2.66 22.82 15.48
C GLN A 11 1.16 22.93 15.77
N GLU A 12 0.57 24.10 15.59
CA GLU A 12 -0.88 24.29 15.71
C GLU A 12 -1.64 23.50 14.63
N LEU A 13 -1.16 23.53 13.38
CA LEU A 13 -1.74 22.75 12.29
C LEU A 13 -1.63 21.24 12.54
N ASP A 14 -0.48 20.76 13.05
CA ASP A 14 -0.28 19.36 13.39
C ASP A 14 -1.25 18.90 14.50
N GLN A 15 -1.53 19.76 15.48
CA GLN A 15 -2.50 19.45 16.55
C GLN A 15 -3.95 19.39 16.05
N GLN A 16 -4.28 20.16 15.03
CA GLN A 16 -5.61 20.20 14.41
C GLN A 16 -5.79 19.14 13.31
N ASP A 17 -4.73 18.41 12.93
CA ASP A 17 -4.80 17.42 11.89
C ASP A 17 -5.62 16.19 12.33
N PRO A 18 -6.78 15.92 11.69
CA PRO A 18 -7.60 14.76 12.01
C PRO A 18 -6.89 13.42 11.71
N LEU A 19 -5.82 13.44 10.92
CA LEU A 19 -5.02 12.27 10.57
C LEU A 19 -3.81 12.06 11.49
N ALA A 20 -3.54 12.95 12.45
CA ALA A 20 -2.38 12.87 13.33
C ALA A 20 -2.21 11.52 14.02
N SER A 21 -3.34 10.87 14.41
CA SER A 21 -3.34 9.54 15.06
C SER A 21 -2.78 8.42 14.16
N PHE A 22 -2.86 8.57 12.83
CA PHE A 22 -2.34 7.57 11.90
C PHE A 22 -0.82 7.44 11.94
N ARG A 23 -0.09 8.50 12.32
CA ARG A 23 1.37 8.46 12.47
C ARG A 23 1.83 7.31 13.36
N SER A 24 1.11 7.02 14.43
CA SER A 24 1.43 5.95 15.39
C SER A 24 1.33 4.54 14.79
N ARG A 25 0.69 4.36 13.64
CA ARG A 25 0.50 3.07 12.95
C ARG A 25 1.69 2.64 12.11
N PHE A 26 2.70 3.49 11.96
CA PHE A 26 3.88 3.24 11.14
C PHE A 26 5.15 3.18 11.97
N HIS A 27 6.14 2.43 11.48
CA HIS A 27 7.52 2.48 11.97
C HIS A 27 8.22 3.65 11.31
N PHE A 28 8.85 4.49 12.12
CA PHE A 28 9.72 5.56 11.64
C PHE A 28 11.16 5.10 11.76
N PRO A 29 11.98 5.21 10.69
CA PRO A 29 13.40 4.95 10.81
C PRO A 29 14.01 5.95 11.79
N THR A 30 15.03 5.53 12.53
CA THR A 30 15.83 6.43 13.38
C THR A 30 17.18 6.68 12.72
N PHE A 31 17.64 7.91 12.77
CA PHE A 31 18.97 8.29 12.29
C PHE A 31 19.66 9.08 13.41
N HIS A 32 20.83 8.62 13.85
CA HIS A 32 21.55 9.18 15.02
C HIS A 32 20.66 9.33 16.28
N ASN A 33 19.80 8.33 16.55
CA ASN A 33 18.81 8.32 17.64
C ASN A 33 17.76 9.43 17.57
N GLU A 34 17.61 10.10 16.44
CA GLU A 34 16.58 11.10 16.19
C GLU A 34 15.56 10.58 15.16
N ASN A 35 14.33 11.03 15.28
CA ASN A 35 13.28 10.75 14.29
C ASN A 35 13.44 11.74 13.12
N PRO A 36 13.83 11.29 11.92
CA PRO A 36 13.94 12.16 10.77
C PRO A 36 12.57 12.62 10.29
N VAL A 37 12.54 13.73 9.60
CA VAL A 37 11.40 14.14 8.79
C VAL A 37 11.40 13.27 7.52
N TYR A 38 10.36 12.45 7.36
CA TYR A 38 10.29 11.46 6.28
C TYR A 38 9.39 11.95 5.14
N PHE A 39 9.99 12.40 4.05
CA PHE A 39 9.28 12.90 2.84
C PHE A 39 9.50 12.05 1.59
N THR A 40 10.04 10.85 1.73
CA THR A 40 10.38 9.97 0.60
C THR A 40 9.31 8.89 0.33
N GLY A 41 8.09 9.09 0.83
CA GLY A 41 6.97 8.16 0.64
C GLY A 41 6.58 7.88 -0.81
N ASN A 42 6.95 8.76 -1.74
CA ASN A 42 6.80 8.55 -3.18
C ASN A 42 7.70 7.44 -3.75
N SER A 43 8.83 7.17 -3.09
CA SER A 43 9.76 6.08 -3.45
C SER A 43 9.48 4.83 -2.63
N LEU A 44 9.48 4.96 -1.31
CA LEU A 44 9.14 3.88 -0.38
C LEU A 44 8.38 4.48 0.81
N GLY A 45 7.13 4.06 0.99
CA GLY A 45 6.34 4.45 2.15
C GLY A 45 6.89 3.89 3.47
N LEU A 46 6.51 4.50 4.58
CA LEU A 46 6.82 3.96 5.90
C LEU A 46 6.16 2.58 6.08
N GLN A 47 6.87 1.68 6.77
CA GLN A 47 6.36 0.34 7.07
C GLN A 47 5.18 0.41 8.05
N PRO A 48 3.98 -0.09 7.67
CA PRO A 48 2.89 -0.25 8.62
C PRO A 48 3.26 -1.26 9.72
N LYS A 49 2.95 -0.97 10.96
CA LYS A 49 3.20 -1.89 12.08
C LYS A 49 2.47 -3.23 11.94
N THR A 50 1.36 -3.25 11.22
CA THR A 50 0.58 -4.46 10.93
C THR A 50 1.19 -5.35 9.84
N ALA A 51 2.18 -4.88 9.08
CA ALA A 51 2.76 -5.64 7.96
C ALA A 51 3.32 -7.00 8.41
N ALA A 52 4.07 -7.03 9.51
CA ALA A 52 4.63 -8.28 10.06
C ALA A 52 3.54 -9.29 10.44
N THR A 53 2.42 -8.81 11.01
CA THR A 53 1.29 -9.66 11.38
C THR A 53 0.65 -10.31 10.15
N TYR A 54 0.43 -9.55 9.09
CA TYR A 54 -0.14 -10.10 7.84
C TYR A 54 0.79 -11.12 7.19
N ILE A 55 2.10 -10.85 7.15
CA ILE A 55 3.08 -11.82 6.63
C ILE A 55 3.06 -13.10 7.48
N GLN A 56 3.04 -12.97 8.79
CA GLN A 56 3.02 -14.14 9.69
C GLN A 56 1.73 -14.95 9.54
N GLU A 57 0.59 -14.30 9.31
CA GLU A 57 -0.67 -15.00 9.03
C GLU A 57 -0.56 -15.87 7.76
N GLU A 58 0.07 -15.36 6.70
CA GLU A 58 0.26 -16.12 5.46
C GLU A 58 1.27 -17.26 5.64
N LEU A 59 2.36 -17.06 6.37
CA LEU A 59 3.32 -18.13 6.71
C LEU A 59 2.64 -19.24 7.54
N ASN A 60 1.80 -18.86 8.48
CA ASN A 60 1.03 -19.82 9.28
C ASN A 60 0.00 -20.57 8.42
N ALA A 61 -0.65 -19.90 7.49
CA ALA A 61 -1.58 -20.53 6.57
C ALA A 61 -0.86 -21.58 5.71
N TRP A 62 0.32 -21.25 5.18
CA TRP A 62 1.14 -22.19 4.43
C TRP A 62 1.56 -23.40 5.30
N ALA A 63 2.06 -23.17 6.50
CA ALA A 63 2.51 -24.22 7.41
C ALA A 63 1.37 -25.19 7.80
N ASN A 64 0.15 -24.67 8.00
CA ASN A 64 -0.99 -25.46 8.49
C ASN A 64 -1.80 -26.12 7.38
N PHE A 65 -1.90 -25.51 6.21
CA PHE A 65 -2.79 -25.94 5.13
C PHE A 65 -2.03 -26.45 3.89
N GLY A 66 -0.75 -26.12 3.72
CA GLY A 66 -0.02 -26.45 2.50
C GLY A 66 -0.78 -25.96 1.25
N VAL A 67 -0.98 -26.85 0.27
CA VAL A 67 -1.72 -26.54 -0.96
C VAL A 67 -3.18 -26.14 -0.71
N GLU A 68 -3.78 -26.66 0.35
CA GLU A 68 -5.17 -26.31 0.70
C GLU A 68 -5.31 -24.85 1.16
N GLY A 69 -4.23 -24.12 1.43
CA GLY A 69 -4.22 -22.69 1.69
C GLY A 69 -4.85 -21.86 0.56
N HIS A 70 -4.86 -22.40 -0.66
CA HIS A 70 -5.58 -21.79 -1.78
C HIS A 70 -7.06 -21.57 -1.49
N PHE A 71 -7.67 -22.38 -0.64
CA PHE A 71 -9.11 -22.40 -0.37
C PHE A 71 -9.44 -22.21 1.11
N LEU A 72 -8.62 -22.74 2.04
CA LEU A 72 -8.92 -22.81 3.47
C LEU A 72 -8.24 -21.75 4.32
N ALA A 73 -7.31 -20.97 3.78
CA ALA A 73 -6.68 -19.88 4.51
C ALA A 73 -7.73 -18.81 4.89
N LYS A 74 -7.45 -18.04 5.94
CA LYS A 74 -8.27 -16.89 6.34
C LYS A 74 -8.50 -15.90 5.19
N ARG A 75 -7.50 -15.77 4.33
CA ARG A 75 -7.55 -15.07 3.04
C ARG A 75 -7.14 -16.07 1.94
N PRO A 76 -8.10 -16.75 1.32
CA PRO A 76 -7.81 -17.78 0.31
C PRO A 76 -6.93 -17.24 -0.81
N TRP A 77 -5.85 -17.94 -1.15
CA TRP A 77 -4.89 -17.45 -2.13
C TRP A 77 -5.44 -17.43 -3.55
N PHE A 78 -6.39 -18.32 -3.85
CA PHE A 78 -6.99 -18.41 -5.17
C PHE A 78 -7.72 -17.12 -5.57
N SER A 79 -8.46 -16.52 -4.64
CA SER A 79 -9.24 -15.29 -4.85
C SER A 79 -8.62 -14.06 -4.17
N TYR A 80 -7.35 -14.12 -3.79
CA TYR A 80 -6.71 -13.09 -2.98
C TYR A 80 -6.82 -11.68 -3.58
N HIS A 81 -6.66 -11.57 -4.91
CA HIS A 81 -6.75 -10.31 -5.65
C HIS A 81 -8.14 -9.67 -5.56
N GLU A 82 -9.22 -10.46 -5.47
CA GLU A 82 -10.59 -9.97 -5.39
C GLU A 82 -10.86 -9.22 -4.08
N ASN A 83 -10.21 -9.63 -2.98
CA ASN A 83 -10.37 -9.01 -1.66
C ASN A 83 -9.91 -7.55 -1.63
N LEU A 84 -9.05 -7.15 -2.54
CA LEU A 84 -8.45 -5.81 -2.59
C LEU A 84 -9.13 -4.90 -3.63
N THR A 85 -9.87 -5.46 -4.59
CA THR A 85 -10.43 -4.73 -5.73
C THR A 85 -11.31 -3.55 -5.30
N ASN A 86 -12.24 -3.75 -4.38
CA ASN A 86 -13.14 -2.69 -3.93
C ASN A 86 -12.42 -1.54 -3.22
N MET A 87 -11.39 -1.84 -2.45
CA MET A 87 -10.60 -0.82 -1.76
C MET A 87 -9.73 -0.04 -2.73
N ALA A 88 -9.09 -0.73 -3.67
CA ALA A 88 -8.25 -0.12 -4.68
C ALA A 88 -9.09 0.77 -5.62
N ALA A 89 -10.27 0.33 -6.03
CA ALA A 89 -11.19 1.12 -6.86
C ALA A 89 -11.54 2.47 -6.20
N LYS A 90 -11.80 2.47 -4.89
CA LYS A 90 -12.04 3.72 -4.14
C LYS A 90 -10.83 4.66 -4.14
N VAL A 91 -9.63 4.10 -4.02
CA VAL A 91 -8.39 4.89 -3.99
C VAL A 91 -8.10 5.55 -5.34
N VAL A 92 -8.33 4.81 -6.44
CA VAL A 92 -8.06 5.33 -7.80
C VAL A 92 -9.24 6.05 -8.42
N GLY A 93 -10.42 6.04 -7.78
CA GLY A 93 -11.63 6.72 -8.28
C GLY A 93 -12.27 5.99 -9.46
N ALA A 94 -12.21 4.66 -9.50
CA ALA A 94 -12.75 3.81 -10.54
C ALA A 94 -13.88 2.89 -10.03
N LEU A 95 -14.61 2.25 -10.94
CA LEU A 95 -15.54 1.18 -10.58
C LEU A 95 -14.77 -0.11 -10.26
N PRO A 96 -15.25 -0.96 -9.34
CA PRO A 96 -14.61 -2.24 -9.04
C PRO A 96 -14.39 -3.12 -10.28
N LEU A 97 -15.29 -3.09 -11.25
CA LEU A 97 -15.18 -3.81 -12.52
C LEU A 97 -14.00 -3.37 -13.39
N GLU A 98 -13.51 -2.15 -13.17
CA GLU A 98 -12.41 -1.56 -13.95
C GLU A 98 -11.04 -1.76 -13.31
N VAL A 99 -10.98 -2.41 -12.14
CA VAL A 99 -9.75 -2.53 -11.33
C VAL A 99 -9.41 -3.98 -11.07
N VAL A 100 -8.17 -4.34 -11.35
CA VAL A 100 -7.57 -5.61 -10.94
C VAL A 100 -6.26 -5.35 -10.22
N ILE A 101 -6.05 -6.05 -9.10
CA ILE A 101 -4.78 -6.04 -8.37
C ILE A 101 -3.95 -7.21 -8.89
N THR A 102 -2.80 -6.90 -9.44
CA THR A 102 -1.90 -7.90 -10.00
C THR A 102 -0.45 -7.49 -9.73
N HIS A 103 0.48 -7.92 -10.54
CA HIS A 103 1.93 -7.80 -10.38
C HIS A 103 2.47 -6.39 -10.08
N SER A 104 3.74 -6.16 -10.38
CA SER A 104 4.39 -4.84 -10.31
C SER A 104 4.07 -4.00 -11.56
N LEU A 105 4.30 -2.69 -11.46
CA LEU A 105 4.13 -1.76 -12.59
C LEU A 105 4.88 -2.24 -13.83
N THR A 106 6.14 -2.66 -13.70
CA THR A 106 6.97 -3.12 -14.82
C THR A 106 6.38 -4.36 -15.47
N THR A 107 5.99 -5.36 -14.68
CA THR A 107 5.38 -6.59 -15.20
C THR A 107 4.07 -6.29 -15.91
N ASN A 108 3.20 -5.47 -15.29
CA ASN A 108 1.92 -5.10 -15.89
C ASN A 108 2.08 -4.33 -17.18
N LEU A 109 3.04 -3.41 -17.27
CA LEU A 109 3.35 -2.69 -18.49
C LEU A 109 3.75 -3.66 -19.62
N HIS A 110 4.65 -4.61 -19.33
CA HIS A 110 5.06 -5.62 -20.32
C HIS A 110 3.89 -6.50 -20.78
N LEU A 111 3.05 -6.97 -19.87
CA LEU A 111 1.87 -7.76 -20.20
C LEU A 111 0.90 -6.97 -21.08
N LEU A 112 0.64 -5.71 -20.76
CA LEU A 112 -0.21 -4.83 -21.56
C LEU A 112 0.39 -4.55 -22.94
N MET A 113 1.70 -4.32 -23.03
CA MET A 113 2.37 -4.14 -24.32
C MET A 113 2.26 -5.39 -25.19
N VAL A 114 2.51 -6.57 -24.66
CA VAL A 114 2.39 -7.84 -25.41
C VAL A 114 0.95 -8.07 -25.88
N SER A 115 -0.02 -7.75 -25.03
CA SER A 115 -1.43 -8.02 -25.29
C SER A 115 -2.06 -7.03 -26.27
N PHE A 116 -1.74 -5.74 -26.16
CA PHE A 116 -2.48 -4.67 -26.83
C PHE A 116 -1.64 -3.83 -27.81
N TYR A 117 -0.33 -3.73 -27.60
CA TYR A 117 0.50 -2.91 -28.48
C TYR A 117 0.64 -3.54 -29.86
N ARG A 118 0.22 -2.80 -30.87
CA ARG A 118 0.34 -3.20 -32.30
C ARG A 118 1.10 -2.08 -33.01
N PRO A 119 2.43 -2.19 -33.12
CA PRO A 119 3.22 -1.19 -33.84
C PRO A 119 2.77 -1.14 -35.31
N SER A 120 2.25 -0.01 -35.73
CA SER A 120 2.10 0.29 -37.16
C SER A 120 3.48 0.72 -37.64
N GLY A 121 4.13 -0.17 -38.41
CA GLY A 121 5.47 0.09 -38.88
C GLY A 121 5.56 1.38 -39.72
N LYS A 122 6.51 2.23 -39.35
CA LYS A 122 7.26 3.09 -40.28
C LYS A 122 8.71 2.84 -40.00
#